data_13ca5e16440e99c10d58326b1e0b7793
#
_entry.id   13ca5e16440e99c10d58326b1e0b7793
#
_cell.length_a   1.000
_cell.length_b   1.000
_cell.length_c   1.000
_cell.angle_alpha   90.00
_cell.angle_beta   90.00
_cell.angle_gamma   90.00
#
_symmetry.space_group_name_H-M   'P 1'
#
loop_
_entity.id
_entity.type
_entity.pdbx_description
1 polymer ?
#
loop_
_entity_poly.entity_id
_entity_poly.type
_entity_poly.pdbx_seq_one_letter_code
_entity_poly.pdbx_strand_id
1 'polypeptide(L)'
;MTKEQARKLHCTVEAALALVGGKYKAIIVWWLDHRTMMRFSELQRAIPQATAKMLVQQLREMEDDELVTRKVYPVVPPKTEYSLTDLGKSLVPIVKAMDRWGESWFRRMGLPVPCDDA
;
A
#
# COMPACT_ATOMS: atom_id res chain seq x y z
N MET A 1 -8.57 -10.55 -4.22
CA MET A 1 -9.87 -11.12 -3.75
C MET A 1 -10.71 -11.52 -4.96
N THR A 2 -11.26 -12.70 -4.95
CA THR A 2 -12.13 -13.16 -6.03
C THR A 2 -13.55 -12.61 -5.85
N LYS A 3 -14.33 -12.62 -6.94
CA LYS A 3 -15.75 -12.22 -6.85
C LYS A 3 -16.53 -13.09 -5.89
N GLU A 4 -16.20 -14.41 -5.85
CA GLU A 4 -16.86 -15.35 -4.94
C GLU A 4 -16.55 -15.02 -3.48
N GLN A 5 -15.31 -14.70 -3.17
CA GLN A 5 -14.94 -14.28 -1.83
C GLN A 5 -15.66 -12.98 -1.45
N ALA A 6 -15.74 -12.04 -2.37
CA ALA A 6 -16.42 -10.75 -2.15
C ALA A 6 -17.90 -10.93 -1.84
N ARG A 7 -18.57 -11.89 -2.51
CA ARG A 7 -19.99 -12.16 -2.28
C ARG A 7 -20.31 -12.66 -0.87
N LYS A 8 -19.32 -13.21 -0.17
CA LYS A 8 -19.49 -13.72 1.20
C LYS A 8 -19.34 -12.64 2.26
N LEU A 9 -18.92 -11.44 1.87
CA LEU A 9 -18.74 -10.34 2.81
C LEU A 9 -20.07 -9.69 3.16
N HIS A 10 -20.16 -9.19 4.39
CA HIS A 10 -21.42 -8.68 4.94
C HIS A 10 -21.61 -7.19 4.68
N CYS A 11 -20.55 -6.44 4.43
CA CYS A 11 -20.65 -5.01 4.13
C CYS A 11 -19.43 -4.53 3.32
N THR A 12 -19.61 -3.38 2.68
CA THR A 12 -18.57 -2.79 1.82
C THR A 12 -17.34 -2.33 2.59
N VAL A 13 -17.47 -1.95 3.85
CA VAL A 13 -16.32 -1.61 4.70
C VAL A 13 -15.45 -2.85 4.93
N GLU A 14 -16.08 -4.00 5.13
CA GLU A 14 -15.36 -5.26 5.27
C GLU A 14 -14.56 -5.59 4.01
N ALA A 15 -15.14 -5.34 2.83
CA ALA A 15 -14.46 -5.52 1.56
C ALA A 15 -13.24 -4.59 1.43
N ALA A 16 -13.41 -3.31 1.77
CA ALA A 16 -12.34 -2.34 1.72
C ALA A 16 -11.20 -2.75 2.66
N LEU A 17 -11.51 -3.19 3.87
CA LEU A 17 -10.50 -3.65 4.82
C LEU A 17 -9.78 -4.89 4.32
N ALA A 18 -10.49 -5.80 3.65
CA ALA A 18 -9.85 -6.97 3.07
C ALA A 18 -8.87 -6.61 1.95
N LEU A 19 -9.18 -5.58 1.18
CA LEU A 19 -8.36 -5.16 0.04
C LEU A 19 -7.17 -4.30 0.43
N VAL A 20 -7.33 -3.44 1.43
CA VAL A 20 -6.31 -2.45 1.81
C VAL A 20 -5.84 -2.59 3.26
N GLY A 21 -6.46 -3.47 4.02
CA GLY A 21 -6.22 -3.61 5.45
C GLY A 21 -4.98 -4.42 5.84
N GLY A 22 -4.26 -4.99 4.89
CA GLY A 22 -3.00 -5.64 5.19
C GLY A 22 -2.05 -4.66 5.87
N LYS A 23 -1.13 -5.17 6.69
CA LYS A 23 -0.31 -4.34 7.58
C LYS A 23 0.39 -3.18 6.87
N TYR A 24 0.80 -3.36 5.61
CA TYR A 24 1.58 -2.36 4.89
C TYR A 24 0.92 -1.86 3.60
N LYS A 25 -0.25 -2.38 3.23
CA LYS A 25 -0.87 -2.05 1.94
C LYS A 25 -1.19 -0.56 1.79
N ALA A 26 -1.80 0.03 2.81
CA ALA A 26 -2.11 1.47 2.78
C ALA A 26 -0.84 2.31 2.72
N ILE A 27 0.22 1.89 3.42
CA ILE A 27 1.51 2.58 3.42
C ILE A 27 2.15 2.49 2.02
N ILE A 28 2.04 1.34 1.37
CA ILE A 28 2.54 1.16 0.01
C ILE A 28 1.80 2.09 -0.97
N VAL A 29 0.48 2.19 -0.84
CA VAL A 29 -0.31 3.12 -1.68
C VAL A 29 0.18 4.55 -1.48
N TRP A 30 0.40 4.95 -0.22
CA TRP A 30 0.90 6.29 0.10
C TRP A 30 2.22 6.59 -0.59
N TRP A 31 3.18 5.67 -0.48
CA TRP A 31 4.50 5.83 -1.10
C TRP A 31 4.44 5.85 -2.62
N LEU A 32 3.68 4.95 -3.24
CA LEU A 32 3.57 4.90 -4.69
C LEU A 32 2.85 6.12 -5.27
N ASP A 33 1.94 6.71 -4.51
CA ASP A 33 1.34 7.99 -4.91
C ASP A 33 2.39 9.11 -4.93
N HIS A 34 3.24 9.19 -3.90
CA HIS A 34 4.25 10.23 -3.78
C HIS A 34 5.38 10.09 -4.79
N ARG A 35 5.80 8.86 -5.05
CA ARG A 35 6.98 8.57 -5.89
C ARG A 35 6.63 8.17 -7.31
N THR A 36 5.37 7.96 -7.59
CA THR A 36 4.83 7.50 -8.88
C THR A 36 5.24 6.06 -9.20
N MET A 37 6.49 5.71 -9.06
CA MET A 37 7.02 4.39 -9.32
C MET A 37 8.18 4.13 -8.37
N MET A 38 8.23 2.91 -7.82
CA MET A 38 9.31 2.52 -6.91
C MET A 38 9.77 1.11 -7.21
N ARG A 39 11.07 0.89 -7.06
CA ARG A 39 11.65 -0.44 -7.08
C ARG A 39 11.42 -1.11 -5.73
N PHE A 40 11.50 -2.44 -5.73
CA PHE A 40 11.36 -3.20 -4.49
C PHE A 40 12.34 -2.72 -3.41
N SER A 41 13.60 -2.52 -3.76
CA SER A 41 14.62 -2.06 -2.81
C SER A 41 14.30 -0.68 -2.24
N GLU A 42 13.68 0.19 -3.03
CA GLU A 42 13.26 1.51 -2.57
C GLU A 42 12.10 1.42 -1.60
N LEU A 43 11.12 0.56 -1.88
CA LEU A 43 10.01 0.29 -0.97
C LEU A 43 10.52 -0.30 0.35
N GLN A 44 11.49 -1.21 0.29
CA GLN A 44 12.10 -1.78 1.48
C GLN A 44 12.74 -0.72 2.36
N ARG A 45 13.45 0.23 1.77
CA ARG A 45 14.07 1.33 2.51
C ARG A 45 13.04 2.30 3.05
N ALA A 46 11.95 2.52 2.31
CA ALA A 46 10.87 3.42 2.73
C ALA A 46 10.04 2.84 3.87
N ILE A 47 9.96 1.52 3.96
CA ILE A 47 9.15 0.81 4.95
C ILE A 47 10.06 -0.15 5.74
N PRO A 48 10.99 0.39 6.56
CA PRO A 48 12.00 -0.43 7.24
C PRO A 48 11.42 -1.39 8.29
N GLN A 49 10.21 -1.12 8.77
CA GLN A 49 9.52 -1.99 9.73
C GLN A 49 9.00 -3.27 9.08
N ALA A 50 8.92 -3.35 7.74
CA ALA A 50 8.48 -4.55 7.04
C ALA A 50 9.68 -5.44 6.71
N THR A 51 9.53 -6.75 6.93
CA THR A 51 10.52 -7.69 6.42
C THR A 51 10.37 -7.82 4.91
N ALA A 52 11.43 -8.24 4.23
CA ALA A 52 11.37 -8.48 2.78
C ALA A 52 10.25 -9.47 2.43
N LYS A 53 10.10 -10.52 3.23
CA LYS A 53 9.07 -11.54 3.02
C LYS A 53 7.66 -10.95 3.11
N MET A 54 7.41 -10.13 4.13
CA MET A 54 6.10 -9.50 4.33
C MET A 54 5.80 -8.52 3.20
N LEU A 55 6.80 -7.74 2.79
CA LEU A 55 6.64 -6.77 1.72
C LEU A 55 6.32 -7.47 0.39
N VAL A 56 7.03 -8.55 0.07
CA VAL A 56 6.76 -9.35 -1.13
C VAL A 56 5.32 -9.88 -1.10
N GLN A 57 4.89 -10.41 0.04
CA GLN A 57 3.55 -10.96 0.20
C GLN A 57 2.48 -9.89 -0.01
N GLN A 58 2.64 -8.71 0.62
CA GLN A 58 1.70 -7.62 0.48
C GLN A 58 1.62 -7.11 -0.96
N LEU A 59 2.77 -6.95 -1.61
CA LEU A 59 2.82 -6.51 -3.01
C LEU A 59 2.18 -7.53 -3.96
N ARG A 60 2.37 -8.83 -3.70
CA ARG A 60 1.76 -9.88 -4.51
C ARG A 60 0.24 -9.85 -4.38
N GLU A 61 -0.27 -9.69 -3.17
CA GLU A 61 -1.71 -9.57 -2.95
C GLU A 61 -2.28 -8.33 -3.63
N MET A 62 -1.57 -7.21 -3.57
CA MET A 62 -1.99 -5.97 -4.23
C MET A 62 -1.97 -6.11 -5.76
N GLU A 63 -1.01 -6.84 -6.30
CA GLU A 63 -0.96 -7.12 -7.73
C GLU A 63 -2.14 -8.02 -8.14
N ASP A 64 -2.42 -9.06 -7.36
CA ASP A 64 -3.55 -9.97 -7.60
C ASP A 64 -4.89 -9.24 -7.53
N ASP A 65 -5.00 -8.25 -6.66
CA ASP A 65 -6.21 -7.42 -6.53
C ASP A 65 -6.22 -6.23 -7.51
N GLU A 66 -5.28 -6.19 -8.43
CA GLU A 66 -5.17 -5.17 -9.47
C GLU A 66 -4.99 -3.74 -8.94
N LEU A 67 -4.39 -3.61 -7.76
CA LEU A 67 -4.09 -2.31 -7.16
C LEU A 67 -2.76 -1.75 -7.61
N VAL A 68 -1.81 -2.63 -7.91
CA VAL A 68 -0.48 -2.25 -8.40
C VAL A 68 -0.12 -3.06 -9.63
N THR A 69 0.72 -2.49 -10.47
CA THR A 69 1.39 -3.22 -11.55
C THR A 69 2.83 -3.45 -11.18
N ARG A 70 3.33 -4.60 -11.58
CA ARG A 70 4.73 -4.98 -11.38
C ARG A 70 5.36 -5.15 -12.75
N LYS A 71 6.41 -4.38 -13.02
CA LYS A 71 7.15 -4.46 -14.26
C LYS A 71 8.53 -5.02 -13.98
N VAL A 72 8.87 -6.12 -14.64
CA VAL A 72 10.17 -6.76 -14.50
C VAL A 72 10.99 -6.48 -15.74
N TYR A 73 12.19 -5.95 -15.54
CA TYR A 73 13.13 -5.69 -16.63
C TYR A 73 14.13 -6.84 -16.73
N PRO A 74 14.34 -7.41 -17.93
CA PRO A 74 15.26 -8.54 -18.14
C PRO A 74 16.70 -8.05 -18.22
N VAL A 75 17.18 -7.43 -17.16
CA VAL A 75 18.57 -6.97 -17.01
C VAL A 75 19.24 -7.77 -15.90
N VAL A 76 20.56 -7.64 -15.75
CA VAL A 76 21.32 -8.34 -14.70
C VAL A 76 21.97 -7.29 -13.81
N PRO A 77 21.62 -7.23 -12.52
CA PRO A 77 20.54 -7.96 -11.85
C PRO A 77 19.16 -7.48 -12.32
N PRO A 78 18.13 -8.33 -12.24
CA PRO A 78 16.78 -7.94 -12.66
C PRO A 78 16.23 -6.80 -11.82
N LYS A 79 15.50 -5.89 -12.48
CA LYS A 79 14.83 -4.77 -11.85
C LYS A 79 13.34 -5.03 -11.83
N THR A 80 12.73 -4.74 -10.67
CA THR A 80 11.27 -4.82 -10.52
C THR A 80 10.75 -3.47 -10.09
N GLU A 81 9.81 -2.93 -10.85
CA GLU A 81 9.20 -1.63 -10.57
C GLU A 81 7.72 -1.80 -10.29
N TYR A 82 7.25 -1.07 -9.29
CA TYR A 82 5.84 -1.08 -8.88
C TYR A 82 5.24 0.30 -9.07
N SER A 83 4.01 0.34 -9.55
CA SER A 83 3.24 1.57 -9.69
C SER A 83 1.76 1.28 -9.44
N LEU A 84 0.99 2.30 -9.09
CA LEU A 84 -0.44 2.16 -8.88
C LEU A 84 -1.17 2.01 -10.21
N THR A 85 -2.15 1.12 -10.23
CA THR A 85 -3.14 1.07 -11.31
C THR A 85 -4.15 2.21 -11.11
N ASP A 86 -5.06 2.41 -12.06
CA ASP A 86 -6.16 3.35 -11.87
C ASP A 86 -7.00 2.98 -10.65
N LEU A 87 -7.24 1.69 -10.44
CA LEU A 87 -7.95 1.22 -9.24
C LEU A 87 -7.15 1.54 -7.98
N GLY A 88 -5.84 1.30 -7.99
CA GLY A 88 -4.99 1.65 -6.87
C GLY A 88 -5.00 3.15 -6.57
N LYS A 89 -5.01 3.98 -7.61
CA LYS A 89 -5.09 5.44 -7.45
C LYS A 89 -6.40 5.88 -6.80
N SER A 90 -7.48 5.13 -6.99
CA SER A 90 -8.76 5.45 -6.35
C SER A 90 -8.71 5.30 -4.83
N LEU A 91 -7.72 4.58 -4.30
CA LEU A 91 -7.49 4.46 -2.86
C LEU A 91 -6.74 5.64 -2.26
N VAL A 92 -6.09 6.46 -3.09
CA VAL A 92 -5.26 7.56 -2.60
C VAL A 92 -6.02 8.54 -1.69
N PRO A 93 -7.23 9.02 -2.06
CA PRO A 93 -7.99 9.90 -1.17
C PRO A 93 -8.32 9.24 0.19
N ILE A 94 -8.57 7.93 0.18
CA ILE A 94 -8.89 7.17 1.39
C ILE A 94 -7.65 7.09 2.29
N VAL A 95 -6.50 6.76 1.71
CA VAL A 95 -5.23 6.67 2.45
C VAL A 95 -4.82 8.03 3.00
N LYS A 96 -5.02 9.10 2.24
CA LYS A 96 -4.78 10.47 2.71
C LYS A 96 -5.69 10.84 3.87
N ALA A 97 -6.94 10.41 3.84
CA ALA A 97 -7.87 10.61 4.96
C ALA A 97 -7.40 9.85 6.20
N MET A 98 -6.91 8.63 6.03
CA MET A 98 -6.32 7.84 7.11
C MET A 98 -5.12 8.55 7.72
N ASP A 99 -4.26 9.11 6.89
CA ASP A 99 -3.09 9.87 7.34
C ASP A 99 -3.51 11.06 8.20
N ARG A 100 -4.48 11.84 7.74
CA ARG A 100 -5.00 12.99 8.48
C ARG A 100 -5.65 12.58 9.80
N TRP A 101 -6.38 11.50 9.80
CA TRP A 101 -7.01 10.99 11.02
C TRP A 101 -5.95 10.53 12.02
N GLY A 102 -4.92 9.82 11.54
CA GLY A 102 -3.81 9.38 12.36
C GLY A 102 -3.06 10.56 12.98
N GLU A 103 -2.79 11.60 12.18
CA GLU A 103 -2.16 12.82 12.67
C GLU A 103 -2.98 13.47 13.78
N SER A 104 -4.30 13.57 13.60
CA SER A 104 -5.21 14.11 14.61
C SER A 104 -5.15 13.31 15.90
N TRP A 105 -5.06 11.99 15.79
CA TRP A 105 -4.95 11.11 16.95
C TRP A 105 -3.67 11.39 17.75
N PHE A 106 -2.51 11.50 17.05
CA PHE A 106 -1.24 11.83 17.70
C PHE A 106 -1.33 13.17 18.44
N ARG A 107 -1.90 14.18 17.80
CA ARG A 107 -2.08 15.51 18.41
C ARG A 107 -2.97 15.45 19.63
N ARG A 108 -4.08 14.70 19.56
CA ARG A 108 -5.00 14.53 20.69
C ARG A 108 -4.30 13.86 21.86
N MET A 109 -3.42 12.92 21.61
CA MET A 109 -2.69 12.20 22.66
C MET A 109 -1.46 12.96 23.16
N GLY A 110 -1.19 14.13 22.61
CA GLY A 110 0.00 14.93 23.00
C GLY A 110 1.31 14.30 22.57
N LEU A 111 1.28 13.48 21.53
CA LEU A 111 2.46 12.80 21.02
C LEU A 111 3.00 13.50 19.78
N PRO A 112 4.33 13.46 19.56
CA PRO A 112 4.90 14.01 18.33
C PRO A 112 4.34 13.26 17.12
N VAL A 113 3.94 14.02 16.09
CA VAL A 113 3.47 13.41 14.84
C VAL A 113 4.67 12.80 14.12
N PRO A 114 4.60 11.51 13.70
CA PRO A 114 5.69 10.92 12.92
C PRO A 114 5.95 11.73 11.66
N CYS A 115 7.21 11.94 11.33
CA CYS A 115 7.60 12.69 10.16
C CYS A 115 7.50 11.81 8.93
N ASP A 116 6.67 12.22 7.97
CA ASP A 116 6.53 11.53 6.70
C ASP A 116 7.43 12.20 5.67
N ASP A 117 8.70 11.91 5.72
CA ASP A 117 9.65 12.44 4.76
C ASP A 117 9.51 11.69 3.44
N ALA A 118 8.63 12.16 2.66
CA ALA A 118 8.47 11.65 1.31
C ALA A 118 9.60 12.12 0.41
#